data_c6659964c25e403db1cc58747e41dca0
#
_entry.id   c6659964c25e403db1cc58747e41dca0
#
_cell.length_a   1.000
_cell.length_b   1.000
_cell.length_c   1.000
_cell.angle_alpha   90.00
_cell.angle_beta   90.00
_cell.angle_gamma   90.00
#
_symmetry.space_group_name_H-M   'P 1'
#
loop_
_entity.id
_entity.type
_entity.pdbx_description
1 polymer ?
#
loop_
_entity_poly.entity_id
_entity_poly.type
_entity_poly.pdbx_seq_one_letter_code
_entity_poly.pdbx_strand_id
1 'polypeptide(L)'
;MAKNKKDEVEVIKEGGRLEKSLVAILDNASRLQGPAVEKYVAYMRRAHPNDTPAQLIERLENRFILAVTGSGSAVGGAAAIPGLGTVASLAAVGAETAFFIESSALLTLSVASVHGIPVHDHQQRRALVLAVALGESGMQIVQKTVGSSAKNWGPLVMSRIPGGAMTNMNKSLVKKFVQKYLAKRSALLFGKLLPAGIGAVIGGAGNRVIGKGVVRNSREAFGPAPRSWPESRIIEPDPDGILEQRRDVE
;
A
#
# COMPACT_ATOMS: atom_id res chain seq x y z
N MET A 1 -1.98 21.56 37.98
CA MET A 1 -2.96 21.63 36.88
C MET A 1 -2.40 22.16 35.55
N ALA A 2 -1.42 23.07 35.51
CA ALA A 2 -0.88 23.64 34.25
C ALA A 2 -0.02 22.69 33.40
N LYS A 3 0.64 21.69 33.99
CA LYS A 3 1.52 20.72 33.31
C LYS A 3 0.71 19.78 32.41
N ASN A 4 -0.48 19.39 32.82
CA ASN A 4 -1.36 18.47 32.07
C ASN A 4 -1.90 19.10 30.77
N LYS A 5 -2.15 20.42 30.77
CA LYS A 5 -2.69 21.12 29.59
C LYS A 5 -1.65 21.37 28.49
N LYS A 6 -0.36 21.52 28.84
CA LYS A 6 0.74 21.62 27.88
C LYS A 6 1.00 20.27 27.20
N ASP A 7 0.97 19.19 27.96
CA ASP A 7 1.19 17.83 27.46
C ASP A 7 0.04 17.42 26.51
N GLU A 8 -1.22 17.77 26.81
CA GLU A 8 -2.36 17.56 25.92
C GLU A 8 -2.26 18.35 24.60
N VAL A 9 -1.85 19.61 24.66
CA VAL A 9 -1.67 20.44 23.47
C VAL A 9 -0.52 19.96 22.59
N GLU A 10 0.55 19.43 23.20
CA GLU A 10 1.69 18.87 22.47
C GLU A 10 1.32 17.55 21.78
N VAL A 11 0.58 16.68 22.46
CA VAL A 11 0.04 15.42 21.87
C VAL A 11 -0.92 15.69 20.71
N ILE A 12 -1.77 16.71 20.82
CA ILE A 12 -2.69 17.09 19.71
C ILE A 12 -1.92 17.67 18.52
N LYS A 13 -0.88 18.48 18.75
CA LYS A 13 -0.02 19.02 17.68
C LYS A 13 0.81 17.93 17.00
N GLU A 14 1.34 16.97 17.74
CA GLU A 14 2.04 15.82 17.18
C GLU A 14 1.09 14.92 16.37
N GLY A 15 -0.12 14.67 16.86
CA GLY A 15 -1.15 13.94 16.14
C GLY A 15 -1.48 14.56 14.79
N GLY A 16 -1.64 15.88 14.73
CA GLY A 16 -1.90 16.61 13.48
C GLY A 16 -0.73 16.62 12.50
N ARG A 17 0.52 16.65 12.99
CA ARG A 17 1.72 16.52 12.13
C ARG A 17 1.86 15.11 11.55
N LEU A 18 1.62 14.10 12.34
CA LEU A 18 1.65 12.70 11.91
C LEU A 18 0.57 12.41 10.87
N GLU A 19 -0.64 12.94 11.06
CA GLU A 19 -1.72 12.81 10.09
C GLU A 19 -1.32 13.40 8.75
N LYS A 20 -0.80 14.62 8.72
CA LYS A 20 -0.32 15.29 7.50
C LYS A 20 0.79 14.50 6.83
N SER A 21 1.75 13.97 7.58
CA SER A 21 2.84 13.16 7.05
C SER A 21 2.33 11.86 6.44
N LEU A 22 1.40 11.16 7.10
CA LEU A 22 0.80 9.94 6.57
C LEU A 22 0.00 10.19 5.29
N VAL A 23 -0.75 11.28 5.23
CA VAL A 23 -1.48 11.68 4.02
C VAL A 23 -0.51 11.97 2.88
N ALA A 24 0.57 12.70 3.15
CA ALA A 24 1.59 13.00 2.15
C ALA A 24 2.30 11.73 1.62
N ILE A 25 2.63 10.77 2.49
CA ILE A 25 3.20 9.47 2.11
C ILE A 25 2.22 8.69 1.22
N LEU A 26 0.94 8.63 1.60
CA LEU A 26 -0.11 7.96 0.82
C LEU A 26 -0.30 8.59 -0.55
N ASP A 27 -0.31 9.93 -0.62
CA ASP A 27 -0.44 10.66 -1.87
C ASP A 27 0.75 10.42 -2.78
N ASN A 28 1.96 10.45 -2.23
CA ASN A 28 3.18 10.18 -2.98
C ASN A 28 3.21 8.74 -3.50
N ALA A 29 2.93 7.76 -2.65
CA ALA A 29 2.84 6.35 -3.04
C ALA A 29 1.82 6.13 -4.18
N SER A 30 0.66 6.80 -4.10
CA SER A 30 -0.38 6.68 -5.13
C SER A 30 -0.01 7.35 -6.46
N ARG A 31 0.78 8.43 -6.44
CA ARG A 31 1.19 9.18 -7.64
C ARG A 31 2.29 8.47 -8.42
N LEU A 32 3.28 7.95 -7.72
CA LEU A 32 4.47 7.36 -8.33
C LEU A 32 4.23 5.95 -8.90
N GLN A 33 3.20 5.27 -8.43
CA GLN A 33 3.03 3.82 -8.67
C GLN A 33 2.47 3.45 -10.05
N GLY A 34 1.80 4.34 -10.80
CA GLY A 34 1.20 3.98 -12.09
C GLY A 34 2.22 3.38 -13.07
N PRO A 35 3.17 4.17 -13.61
CA PRO A 35 4.18 3.66 -14.55
C PRO A 35 5.15 2.66 -13.91
N ALA A 36 5.43 2.77 -12.61
CA ALA A 36 6.29 1.85 -11.90
C ALA A 36 5.66 0.46 -11.77
N VAL A 37 4.35 0.38 -11.53
CA VAL A 37 3.60 -0.88 -11.50
C VAL A 37 3.69 -1.61 -12.82
N GLU A 38 3.40 -0.92 -13.93
CA GLU A 38 3.44 -1.51 -15.27
C GLU A 38 4.84 -2.06 -15.61
N LYS A 39 5.88 -1.26 -15.36
CA LYS A 39 7.27 -1.70 -15.55
C LYS A 39 7.63 -2.88 -14.66
N TYR A 40 7.17 -2.88 -13.41
CA TYR A 40 7.47 -3.96 -12.46
C TYR A 40 6.76 -5.26 -12.86
N VAL A 41 5.48 -5.21 -13.22
CA VAL A 41 4.75 -6.40 -13.69
C VAL A 41 5.34 -6.92 -15.00
N ALA A 42 5.67 -6.04 -15.95
CA ALA A 42 6.34 -6.42 -17.19
C ALA A 42 7.72 -7.05 -16.94
N TYR A 43 8.50 -6.50 -16.03
CA TYR A 43 9.77 -7.10 -15.60
C TYR A 43 9.57 -8.50 -15.02
N MET A 44 8.61 -8.67 -14.12
CA MET A 44 8.31 -9.95 -13.49
C MET A 44 7.86 -10.99 -14.51
N ARG A 45 7.03 -10.60 -15.49
CA ARG A 45 6.60 -11.48 -16.58
C ARG A 45 7.77 -11.90 -17.47
N ARG A 46 8.67 -10.99 -17.82
CA ARG A 46 9.87 -11.31 -18.61
C ARG A 46 10.82 -12.23 -17.85
N ALA A 47 10.98 -12.01 -16.55
CA ALA A 47 11.83 -12.87 -15.71
C ALA A 47 11.24 -14.28 -15.49
N HIS A 48 9.91 -14.43 -15.66
CA HIS A 48 9.19 -15.68 -15.44
C HIS A 48 8.17 -15.91 -16.58
N PRO A 49 8.63 -16.16 -17.82
CA PRO A 49 7.77 -16.19 -19.01
C PRO A 49 6.73 -17.33 -19.01
N ASN A 50 7.00 -18.40 -18.28
CA ASN A 50 6.13 -19.58 -18.18
C ASN A 50 5.15 -19.51 -17.02
N ASP A 51 5.19 -18.45 -16.19
CA ASP A 51 4.27 -18.33 -15.06
C ASP A 51 2.85 -18.02 -15.54
N THR A 52 1.88 -18.70 -14.96
CA THR A 52 0.48 -18.32 -15.04
C THR A 52 0.21 -17.04 -14.23
N PRO A 53 -0.91 -16.33 -14.47
CA PRO A 53 -1.28 -15.19 -13.62
C PRO A 53 -1.29 -15.50 -12.11
N ALA A 54 -1.75 -16.69 -11.73
CA ALA A 54 -1.76 -17.13 -10.34
C ALA A 54 -0.35 -17.26 -9.75
N GLN A 55 0.57 -17.87 -10.49
CA GLN A 55 1.96 -18.02 -10.08
C GLN A 55 2.68 -16.67 -9.96
N LEU A 56 2.40 -15.74 -10.89
CA LEU A 56 2.98 -14.41 -10.79
C LEU A 56 2.45 -13.65 -9.56
N ILE A 57 1.14 -13.72 -9.26
CA ILE A 57 0.56 -13.12 -8.05
C ILE A 57 1.26 -13.69 -6.80
N GLU A 58 1.42 -15.01 -6.71
CA GLU A 58 2.11 -15.64 -5.57
C GLU A 58 3.55 -15.14 -5.42
N ARG A 59 4.29 -14.96 -6.53
CA ARG A 59 5.64 -14.37 -6.48
C ARG A 59 5.64 -12.93 -5.99
N LEU A 60 4.68 -12.11 -6.44
CA LEU A 60 4.53 -10.73 -5.99
C LEU A 60 4.25 -10.67 -4.48
N GLU A 61 3.35 -11.52 -4.00
CA GLU A 61 3.02 -11.64 -2.58
C GLU A 61 4.21 -12.08 -1.74
N ASN A 62 4.95 -13.10 -2.19
CA ASN A 62 6.13 -13.61 -1.48
C ASN A 62 7.25 -12.56 -1.41
N ARG A 63 7.50 -11.83 -2.51
CA ARG A 63 8.47 -10.73 -2.53
C ARG A 63 8.04 -9.58 -1.60
N PHE A 64 6.77 -9.22 -1.60
CA PHE A 64 6.24 -8.23 -0.68
C PHE A 64 6.45 -8.64 0.79
N ILE A 65 6.06 -9.87 1.16
CA ILE A 65 6.22 -10.37 2.53
C ILE A 65 7.71 -10.37 2.95
N LEU A 66 8.61 -10.78 2.06
CA LEU A 66 10.05 -10.77 2.32
C LEU A 66 10.55 -9.34 2.56
N ALA A 67 10.17 -8.39 1.70
CA ALA A 67 10.58 -6.99 1.78
C ALA A 67 10.12 -6.32 3.08
N VAL A 68 8.82 -6.44 3.43
CA VAL A 68 8.28 -5.82 4.65
C VAL A 68 8.76 -6.50 5.93
N THR A 69 9.06 -7.81 5.90
CA THR A 69 9.66 -8.51 7.02
C THR A 69 11.10 -8.03 7.25
N GLY A 70 11.88 -7.92 6.18
CA GLY A 70 13.26 -7.45 6.22
C GLY A 70 13.37 -6.01 6.71
N SER A 71 12.51 -5.09 6.23
CA SER A 71 12.51 -3.69 6.67
C SER A 71 12.17 -3.56 8.15
N GLY A 72 11.18 -4.30 8.64
CA GLY A 72 10.83 -4.31 10.06
C GLY A 72 11.94 -4.86 10.96
N SER A 73 12.65 -5.89 10.50
CA SER A 73 13.81 -6.44 11.21
C SER A 73 14.96 -5.44 11.26
N ALA A 74 15.24 -4.73 10.18
CA ALA A 74 16.30 -3.73 10.11
C ALA A 74 16.04 -2.57 11.07
N VAL A 75 14.82 -2.02 11.10
CA VAL A 75 14.44 -0.91 11.99
C VAL A 75 14.39 -1.38 13.45
N GLY A 76 13.82 -2.56 13.72
CA GLY A 76 13.79 -3.14 15.05
C GLY A 76 15.20 -3.43 15.59
N GLY A 77 16.11 -3.87 14.73
CA GLY A 77 17.53 -4.09 15.05
C GLY A 77 18.26 -2.78 15.34
N ALA A 78 18.06 -1.76 14.51
CA ALA A 78 18.65 -0.43 14.73
C ALA A 78 18.18 0.23 16.03
N ALA A 79 16.92 0.05 16.42
CA ALA A 79 16.39 0.53 17.68
C ALA A 79 17.01 -0.14 18.92
N ALA A 80 17.64 -1.30 18.77
CA ALA A 80 18.33 -2.02 19.84
C ALA A 80 19.74 -1.50 20.12
N ILE A 81 20.31 -0.62 19.28
CA ILE A 81 21.64 -0.06 19.46
C ILE A 81 21.61 1.05 20.49
N PRO A 82 22.33 0.91 21.65
CA PRO A 82 22.43 1.97 22.66
C PRO A 82 23.10 3.21 22.03
N GLY A 83 22.54 4.41 22.24
CA GLY A 83 23.12 5.66 21.76
C GLY A 83 22.55 6.18 20.44
N LEU A 84 21.77 5.40 19.66
CA LEU A 84 20.92 5.97 18.63
C LEU A 84 19.78 6.74 19.30
N GLY A 85 19.92 8.06 19.34
CA GLY A 85 18.96 8.94 20.01
C GLY A 85 17.52 8.78 19.51
N THR A 86 16.57 9.19 20.33
CA THR A 86 15.13 9.13 20.04
C THR A 86 14.75 9.73 18.69
N VAL A 87 15.46 10.78 18.24
CA VAL A 87 15.22 11.41 16.94
C VAL A 87 15.54 10.47 15.77
N ALA A 88 16.68 9.77 15.82
CA ALA A 88 17.07 8.83 14.78
C ALA A 88 16.10 7.63 14.72
N SER A 89 15.64 7.13 15.88
CA SER A 89 14.66 6.05 15.93
C SER A 89 13.29 6.47 15.39
N LEU A 90 12.86 7.72 15.63
CA LEU A 90 11.60 8.26 15.09
C LEU A 90 11.69 8.44 13.56
N ALA A 91 12.83 8.90 13.03
CA ALA A 91 13.06 9.01 11.60
C ALA A 91 13.05 7.62 10.93
N ALA A 92 13.69 6.62 11.54
CA ALA A 92 13.69 5.25 11.03
C ALA A 92 12.29 4.63 11.01
N VAL A 93 11.47 4.85 12.03
CA VAL A 93 10.06 4.41 12.06
C VAL A 93 9.22 5.11 11.01
N GLY A 94 9.48 6.39 10.74
CA GLY A 94 8.82 7.14 9.65
C GLY A 94 9.16 6.57 8.27
N ALA A 95 10.44 6.32 8.02
CA ALA A 95 10.92 5.73 6.77
C ALA A 95 10.38 4.30 6.56
N GLU A 96 10.35 3.49 7.61
CA GLU A 96 9.78 2.14 7.57
C GLU A 96 8.29 2.16 7.25
N THR A 97 7.56 3.10 7.84
CA THR A 97 6.14 3.28 7.56
C THR A 97 5.90 3.65 6.10
N ALA A 98 6.69 4.59 5.56
CA ALA A 98 6.64 4.96 4.16
C ALA A 98 6.92 3.75 3.26
N PHE A 99 7.98 3.01 3.54
CA PHE A 99 8.34 1.80 2.81
C PHE A 99 7.23 0.74 2.83
N PHE A 100 6.61 0.51 4.00
CA PHE A 100 5.49 -0.43 4.13
C PHE A 100 4.28 -0.01 3.29
N ILE A 101 3.92 1.28 3.31
CA ILE A 101 2.80 1.83 2.53
C ILE A 101 3.10 1.72 1.03
N GLU A 102 4.29 2.10 0.60
CA GLU A 102 4.70 2.04 -0.81
C GLU A 102 4.76 0.59 -1.31
N SER A 103 5.31 -0.32 -0.52
CA SER A 103 5.34 -1.75 -0.86
C SER A 103 3.93 -2.35 -0.94
N SER A 104 3.03 -1.95 -0.04
CA SER A 104 1.63 -2.38 -0.05
C SER A 104 0.88 -1.84 -1.27
N ALA A 105 1.16 -0.60 -1.67
CA ALA A 105 0.61 0.00 -2.88
C ALA A 105 1.12 -0.73 -4.12
N LEU A 106 2.42 -0.99 -4.20
CA LEU A 106 3.02 -1.73 -5.32
C LEU A 106 2.41 -3.12 -5.47
N LEU A 107 2.27 -3.87 -4.37
CA LEU A 107 1.61 -5.18 -4.39
C LEU A 107 0.17 -5.06 -4.89
N THR A 108 -0.64 -4.20 -4.26
CA THR A 108 -2.06 -4.05 -4.57
C THR A 108 -2.29 -3.71 -6.03
N LEU A 109 -1.54 -2.74 -6.55
CA LEU A 109 -1.68 -2.27 -7.93
C LEU A 109 -1.10 -3.28 -8.94
N SER A 110 -0.05 -4.02 -8.57
CA SER A 110 0.49 -5.10 -9.41
C SER A 110 -0.50 -6.25 -9.52
N VAL A 111 -1.16 -6.65 -8.42
CA VAL A 111 -2.23 -7.66 -8.47
C VAL A 111 -3.40 -7.16 -9.31
N ALA A 112 -3.84 -5.90 -9.17
CA ALA A 112 -4.86 -5.31 -10.02
C ALA A 112 -4.48 -5.38 -11.51
N SER A 113 -3.23 -5.04 -11.84
CA SER A 113 -2.70 -5.13 -13.21
C SER A 113 -2.73 -6.56 -13.75
N VAL A 114 -2.35 -7.57 -12.96
CA VAL A 114 -2.43 -8.98 -13.35
C VAL A 114 -3.87 -9.42 -13.59
N HIS A 115 -4.84 -8.84 -12.88
CA HIS A 115 -6.28 -9.04 -13.13
C HIS A 115 -6.81 -8.26 -14.34
N GLY A 116 -5.99 -7.51 -15.06
CA GLY A 116 -6.41 -6.67 -16.19
C GLY A 116 -7.21 -5.43 -15.78
N ILE A 117 -7.13 -5.04 -14.52
CA ILE A 117 -7.83 -3.86 -14.00
C ILE A 117 -6.98 -2.62 -14.27
N PRO A 118 -7.49 -1.65 -15.06
CA PRO A 118 -6.74 -0.43 -15.38
C PRO A 118 -6.54 0.42 -14.12
N VAL A 119 -5.28 0.82 -13.87
CA VAL A 119 -4.90 1.58 -12.67
C VAL A 119 -4.40 2.99 -13.02
N HIS A 120 -5.03 3.61 -14.02
CA HIS A 120 -4.57 4.91 -14.55
C HIS A 120 -5.00 6.10 -13.69
N ASP A 121 -6.23 6.09 -13.16
CA ASP A 121 -6.76 7.19 -12.35
C ASP A 121 -6.16 7.22 -10.94
N HIS A 122 -5.62 8.39 -10.56
CA HIS A 122 -4.97 8.59 -9.26
C HIS A 122 -5.92 8.40 -8.07
N GLN A 123 -7.17 8.88 -8.16
CA GLN A 123 -8.13 8.80 -7.06
C GLN A 123 -8.59 7.36 -6.84
N GLN A 124 -8.78 6.62 -7.94
CA GLN A 124 -9.12 5.21 -7.90
C GLN A 124 -7.97 4.36 -7.33
N ARG A 125 -6.71 4.61 -7.77
CA ARG A 125 -5.54 3.94 -7.19
C ARG A 125 -5.46 4.16 -5.69
N ARG A 126 -5.60 5.42 -5.25
CA ARG A 126 -5.57 5.78 -3.83
C ARG A 126 -6.66 5.05 -3.04
N ALA A 127 -7.89 5.05 -3.55
CA ALA A 127 -9.00 4.34 -2.93
C ALA A 127 -8.74 2.85 -2.80
N LEU A 128 -8.26 2.22 -3.87
CA LEU A 128 -7.97 0.79 -3.91
C LEU A 128 -6.88 0.39 -2.91
N VAL A 129 -5.75 1.10 -2.92
CA VAL A 129 -4.64 0.86 -1.98
C VAL A 129 -5.07 1.03 -0.53
N LEU A 130 -5.79 2.10 -0.22
CA LEU A 130 -6.29 2.35 1.14
C LEU A 130 -7.31 1.31 1.58
N ALA A 131 -8.23 0.92 0.70
CA ALA A 131 -9.24 -0.08 1.02
C ALA A 131 -8.61 -1.46 1.28
N VAL A 132 -7.64 -1.89 0.47
CA VAL A 132 -6.88 -3.14 0.71
C VAL A 132 -6.08 -3.06 2.01
N ALA A 133 -5.39 -1.96 2.29
CA ALA A 133 -4.64 -1.78 3.54
C ALA A 133 -5.54 -1.80 4.79
N LEU A 134 -6.78 -1.32 4.67
CA LEU A 134 -7.78 -1.32 5.75
C LEU A 134 -8.48 -2.67 5.93
N GLY A 135 -8.50 -3.53 4.90
CA GLY A 135 -9.20 -4.82 4.90
C GLY A 135 -10.71 -4.65 5.00
N GLU A 136 -11.35 -5.38 5.90
CA GLU A 136 -12.81 -5.37 6.07
C GLU A 136 -13.40 -3.95 6.20
N SER A 137 -12.75 -3.08 6.98
CA SER A 137 -13.21 -1.68 7.12
C SER A 137 -13.13 -0.90 5.82
N GLY A 138 -12.14 -1.19 4.97
CA GLY A 138 -12.02 -0.59 3.64
C GLY A 138 -13.08 -1.12 2.68
N MET A 139 -13.28 -2.44 2.68
CA MET A 139 -14.33 -3.10 1.92
C MET A 139 -15.71 -2.51 2.23
N GLN A 140 -16.07 -2.35 3.51
CA GLN A 140 -17.34 -1.78 3.92
C GLN A 140 -17.53 -0.34 3.39
N ILE A 141 -16.47 0.49 3.40
CA ILE A 141 -16.54 1.86 2.86
C ILE A 141 -16.77 1.83 1.34
N VAL A 142 -16.05 0.97 0.61
CA VAL A 142 -16.24 0.82 -0.84
C VAL A 142 -17.66 0.34 -1.15
N GLN A 143 -18.10 -0.75 -0.54
CA GLN A 143 -19.42 -1.33 -0.76
C GLN A 143 -20.56 -0.34 -0.46
N LYS A 144 -20.44 0.43 0.62
CA LYS A 144 -21.40 1.49 0.95
C LYS A 144 -21.43 2.59 -0.11
N THR A 145 -20.27 2.94 -0.69
CA THR A 145 -20.20 4.01 -1.70
C THR A 145 -20.78 3.57 -3.05
N VAL A 146 -20.51 2.33 -3.45
CA VAL A 146 -20.98 1.80 -4.75
C VAL A 146 -22.35 1.12 -4.68
N GLY A 147 -22.90 0.94 -3.48
CA GLY A 147 -24.21 0.30 -3.29
C GLY A 147 -24.22 -1.19 -3.61
N SER A 148 -23.09 -1.87 -3.48
CA SER A 148 -22.93 -3.28 -3.83
C SER A 148 -22.24 -4.06 -2.72
N SER A 149 -22.72 -5.28 -2.45
CA SER A 149 -22.15 -6.23 -1.49
C SER A 149 -21.28 -7.30 -2.16
N ALA A 150 -20.74 -7.02 -3.35
CA ALA A 150 -19.91 -7.96 -4.09
C ALA A 150 -18.66 -8.38 -3.30
N LYS A 151 -18.38 -9.69 -3.30
CA LYS A 151 -17.19 -10.22 -2.62
C LYS A 151 -15.89 -9.67 -3.21
N ASN A 152 -15.78 -9.67 -4.55
CA ASN A 152 -14.61 -9.17 -5.27
C ASN A 152 -14.82 -7.67 -5.58
N TRP A 153 -14.60 -6.83 -4.61
CA TRP A 153 -14.92 -5.41 -4.67
C TRP A 153 -13.85 -4.54 -5.38
N GLY A 154 -12.66 -5.08 -5.61
CA GLY A 154 -11.57 -4.33 -6.26
C GLY A 154 -11.95 -3.70 -7.59
N PRO A 155 -12.55 -4.44 -8.54
CA PRO A 155 -13.03 -3.89 -9.80
C PRO A 155 -14.08 -2.79 -9.63
N LEU A 156 -14.88 -2.80 -8.55
CA LEU A 156 -15.89 -1.78 -8.29
C LEU A 156 -15.29 -0.40 -8.02
N VAL A 157 -14.09 -0.35 -7.42
CA VAL A 157 -13.37 0.92 -7.21
C VAL A 157 -12.96 1.54 -8.54
N MET A 158 -12.73 0.70 -9.57
CA MET A 158 -12.34 1.11 -10.91
C MET A 158 -13.53 1.35 -11.84
N SER A 159 -14.76 1.06 -11.39
CA SER A 159 -15.98 1.43 -12.11
C SER A 159 -16.17 2.96 -12.08
N ARG A 160 -17.06 3.46 -12.95
CA ARG A 160 -17.38 4.90 -13.01
C ARG A 160 -18.12 5.35 -11.75
N ILE A 161 -17.36 5.68 -10.70
CA ILE A 161 -17.88 6.33 -9.50
C ILE A 161 -17.92 7.82 -9.76
N PRO A 162 -19.05 8.51 -9.53
CA PRO A 162 -19.12 9.97 -9.65
C PRO A 162 -18.03 10.65 -8.81
N GLY A 163 -17.39 11.70 -9.35
CA GLY A 163 -16.22 12.35 -8.72
C GLY A 163 -16.46 12.81 -7.28
N GLY A 164 -17.65 13.29 -6.96
CA GLY A 164 -18.03 13.64 -5.58
C GLY A 164 -18.06 12.44 -4.64
N ALA A 165 -18.61 11.30 -5.09
CA ALA A 165 -18.66 10.07 -4.31
C ALA A 165 -17.24 9.48 -4.12
N MET A 166 -16.40 9.50 -5.16
CA MET A 166 -14.98 9.09 -5.10
C MET A 166 -14.20 9.94 -4.08
N THR A 167 -14.38 11.26 -4.11
CA THR A 167 -13.74 12.17 -3.16
C THR A 167 -14.15 11.87 -1.72
N ASN A 168 -15.44 11.66 -1.46
CA ASN A 168 -15.95 11.33 -0.13
C ASN A 168 -15.50 9.97 0.36
N MET A 169 -15.43 8.98 -0.54
CA MET A 169 -14.88 7.65 -0.25
C MET A 169 -13.41 7.76 0.16
N ASN A 170 -12.58 8.48 -0.62
CA ASN A 170 -11.18 8.70 -0.30
C ASN A 170 -10.99 9.40 1.05
N LYS A 171 -11.77 10.43 1.36
CA LYS A 171 -11.74 11.10 2.68
C LYS A 171 -12.05 10.11 3.81
N SER A 172 -13.06 9.26 3.63
CA SER A 172 -13.45 8.26 4.63
C SER A 172 -12.38 7.19 4.82
N LEU A 173 -11.77 6.72 3.73
CA LEU A 173 -10.66 5.75 3.76
C LEU A 173 -9.43 6.33 4.46
N VAL A 174 -9.03 7.56 4.13
CA VAL A 174 -7.90 8.25 4.78
C VAL A 174 -8.16 8.40 6.26
N LYS A 175 -9.33 8.94 6.66
CA LYS A 175 -9.69 9.10 8.07
C LYS A 175 -9.60 7.79 8.83
N LYS A 176 -10.15 6.70 8.28
CA LYS A 176 -10.10 5.38 8.90
C LYS A 176 -8.69 4.81 8.97
N PHE A 177 -7.88 5.03 7.93
CA PHE A 177 -6.48 4.60 7.89
C PHE A 177 -5.66 5.31 8.99
N VAL A 178 -5.76 6.62 9.08
CA VAL A 178 -5.08 7.42 10.11
C VAL A 178 -5.49 6.98 11.51
N GLN A 179 -6.79 6.81 11.76
CA GLN A 179 -7.29 6.32 13.06
C GLN A 179 -6.71 4.95 13.42
N LYS A 180 -6.73 4.00 12.48
CA LYS A 180 -6.20 2.64 12.69
C LYS A 180 -4.70 2.63 12.90
N TYR A 181 -3.97 3.49 12.16
CA TYR A 181 -2.52 3.65 12.29
C TYR A 181 -2.14 4.26 13.64
N LEU A 182 -2.79 5.35 14.04
CA LEU A 182 -2.53 6.01 15.34
C LEU A 182 -2.84 5.09 16.52
N ALA A 183 -3.95 4.34 16.45
CA ALA A 183 -4.29 3.36 17.48
C ALA A 183 -3.22 2.27 17.65
N LYS A 184 -2.68 1.74 16.52
CA LYS A 184 -1.59 0.76 16.56
C LYS A 184 -0.29 1.36 17.10
N ARG A 185 0.02 2.61 16.76
CA ARG A 185 1.23 3.29 17.22
C ARG A 185 1.22 3.55 18.73
N SER A 186 0.07 3.91 19.27
CA SER A 186 -0.07 4.06 20.73
C SER A 186 0.27 2.77 21.46
N ALA A 187 -0.15 1.61 20.95
CA ALA A 187 0.20 0.31 21.52
C ALA A 187 1.70 -0.01 21.46
N LEU A 188 2.41 0.46 20.40
CA LEU A 188 3.86 0.26 20.23
C LEU A 188 4.68 1.14 21.17
N LEU A 189 4.16 2.29 21.63
CA LEU A 189 4.84 3.14 22.60
C LEU A 189 5.01 2.46 23.96
N PHE A 190 4.11 1.55 24.33
CA PHE A 190 4.24 0.71 25.52
C PHE A 190 5.28 -0.40 25.38
N GLY A 191 5.66 -0.76 24.14
CA GLY A 191 6.70 -1.77 23.86
C GLY A 191 8.14 -1.28 24.02
N LYS A 192 8.37 0.02 24.27
CA LYS A 192 9.72 0.59 24.46
C LYS A 192 10.44 0.15 25.74
N LEU A 193 9.78 -0.64 26.58
CA LEU A 193 10.35 -1.20 27.82
C LEU A 193 10.98 -2.59 27.61
N LEU A 194 11.07 -3.09 26.37
CA LEU A 194 11.62 -4.42 26.08
C LEU A 194 13.15 -4.40 25.95
N PRO A 195 13.86 -5.42 26.49
CA PRO A 195 15.32 -5.52 26.42
C PRO A 195 15.85 -5.55 24.98
N ALA A 196 17.07 -5.04 24.77
CA ALA A 196 17.77 -5.00 23.50
C ALA A 196 17.84 -6.38 22.82
N GLY A 197 17.57 -6.41 21.52
CA GLY A 197 17.60 -7.63 20.68
C GLY A 197 16.23 -8.24 20.39
N ILE A 198 15.24 -8.06 21.26
CA ILE A 198 13.86 -8.53 21.01
C ILE A 198 13.18 -7.65 19.94
N GLY A 199 13.59 -6.38 19.81
CA GLY A 199 13.04 -5.44 18.85
C GLY A 199 13.11 -5.87 17.39
N ALA A 200 14.21 -6.49 16.94
CA ALA A 200 14.37 -6.97 15.57
C ALA A 200 13.39 -8.12 15.24
N VAL A 201 13.24 -9.05 16.16
CA VAL A 201 12.33 -10.19 16.00
C VAL A 201 10.87 -9.71 16.02
N ILE A 202 10.53 -8.84 16.96
CA ILE A 202 9.18 -8.27 17.07
C ILE A 202 8.84 -7.38 15.87
N GLY A 203 9.79 -6.55 15.41
CA GLY A 203 9.62 -5.71 14.24
C GLY A 203 9.37 -6.52 12.97
N GLY A 204 10.23 -7.50 12.69
CA GLY A 204 10.08 -8.37 11.53
C GLY A 204 8.83 -9.26 11.60
N ALA A 205 8.56 -9.89 12.74
CA ALA A 205 7.37 -10.70 12.94
C ALA A 205 6.09 -9.86 12.86
N GLY A 206 6.08 -8.68 13.46
CA GLY A 206 4.96 -7.73 13.39
C GLY A 206 4.65 -7.32 11.95
N ASN A 207 5.66 -6.91 11.20
CA ASN A 207 5.50 -6.55 9.80
C ASN A 207 5.05 -7.74 8.93
N ARG A 208 5.57 -8.93 9.19
CA ARG A 208 5.13 -10.14 8.51
C ARG A 208 3.63 -10.42 8.74
N VAL A 209 3.14 -10.28 9.97
CA VAL A 209 1.72 -10.47 10.32
C VAL A 209 0.85 -9.42 9.61
N ILE A 210 1.26 -8.16 9.65
CA ILE A 210 0.53 -7.08 8.98
C ILE A 210 0.57 -7.28 7.46
N GLY A 211 1.73 -7.64 6.90
CA GLY A 211 1.91 -7.93 5.49
C GLY A 211 1.03 -9.09 5.01
N LYS A 212 0.95 -10.20 5.76
CA LYS A 212 0.01 -11.29 5.47
C LYS A 212 -1.44 -10.82 5.48
N GLY A 213 -1.78 -9.86 6.33
CA GLY A 213 -3.08 -9.20 6.32
C GLY A 213 -3.34 -8.47 5.00
N VAL A 214 -2.37 -7.71 4.49
CA VAL A 214 -2.50 -7.01 3.19
C VAL A 214 -2.66 -8.01 2.04
N VAL A 215 -1.88 -9.09 2.02
CA VAL A 215 -2.01 -10.17 1.02
C VAL A 215 -3.41 -10.78 1.04
N ARG A 216 -3.90 -11.16 2.23
CA ARG A 216 -5.26 -11.71 2.37
C ARG A 216 -6.32 -10.73 1.87
N ASN A 217 -6.24 -9.46 2.27
CA ASN A 217 -7.17 -8.42 1.86
C ASN A 217 -7.12 -8.17 0.34
N SER A 218 -5.93 -8.28 -0.27
CA SER A 218 -5.78 -8.21 -1.72
C SER A 218 -6.48 -9.36 -2.42
N ARG A 219 -6.30 -10.59 -1.93
CA ARG A 219 -7.01 -11.78 -2.46
C ARG A 219 -8.53 -11.65 -2.31
N GLU A 220 -9.02 -11.12 -1.20
CA GLU A 220 -10.44 -10.86 -0.99
C GLU A 220 -10.98 -9.75 -1.92
N ALA A 221 -10.16 -8.73 -2.20
CA ALA A 221 -10.54 -7.63 -3.07
C ALA A 221 -10.68 -8.05 -4.53
N PHE A 222 -9.74 -8.84 -5.04
CA PHE A 222 -9.67 -9.20 -6.46
C PHE A 222 -10.27 -10.58 -6.78
N GLY A 223 -10.35 -11.46 -5.80
CA GLY A 223 -10.81 -12.84 -6.00
C GLY A 223 -9.73 -13.74 -6.61
N PRO A 224 -10.14 -14.89 -7.20
CA PRO A 224 -9.21 -15.81 -7.83
C PRO A 224 -8.52 -15.21 -9.04
N ALA A 225 -7.25 -15.56 -9.24
CA ALA A 225 -6.46 -15.11 -10.37
C ALA A 225 -7.12 -15.49 -11.71
N PRO A 226 -6.94 -14.68 -12.76
CA PRO A 226 -7.42 -15.03 -14.11
C PRO A 226 -6.79 -16.35 -14.59
N ARG A 227 -7.55 -17.14 -15.33
CA ARG A 227 -7.08 -18.42 -15.90
C ARG A 227 -6.03 -18.24 -16.97
N SER A 228 -6.13 -17.14 -17.74
CA SER A 228 -5.19 -16.73 -18.77
C SER A 228 -4.81 -15.27 -18.56
N TRP A 229 -3.69 -14.86 -19.14
CA TRP A 229 -3.31 -13.47 -19.16
C TRP A 229 -4.42 -12.66 -19.83
N PRO A 230 -4.93 -11.58 -19.21
CA PRO A 230 -5.82 -10.67 -19.88
C PRO A 230 -5.09 -10.14 -21.11
N GLU A 231 -5.79 -10.01 -22.24
CA GLU A 231 -5.24 -9.34 -23.41
C GLU A 231 -4.86 -7.93 -22.98
N SER A 232 -3.60 -7.78 -22.62
CA SER A 232 -3.08 -6.47 -22.31
C SER A 232 -3.04 -5.72 -23.64
N ARG A 233 -3.77 -4.63 -23.73
CA ARG A 233 -3.40 -3.53 -24.60
C ARG A 233 -2.09 -2.92 -24.09
N ILE A 234 -1.04 -3.73 -23.97
CA ILE A 234 0.31 -3.25 -23.93
C ILE A 234 0.54 -2.84 -25.39
N ILE A 235 0.35 -1.58 -25.67
CA ILE A 235 1.10 -0.93 -26.71
C ILE A 235 2.54 -1.12 -26.25
N GLU A 236 3.22 -2.17 -26.76
CA GLU A 236 4.67 -2.24 -26.63
C GLU A 236 5.15 -0.89 -27.15
N PRO A 237 5.87 -0.11 -26.36
CA PRO A 237 6.50 1.08 -26.92
C PRO A 237 7.35 0.53 -28.04
N ASP A 238 7.05 0.95 -29.28
CA ASP A 238 7.84 0.64 -30.46
C ASP A 238 9.29 1.03 -30.12
N PRO A 239 10.21 0.07 -29.92
CA PRO A 239 11.57 0.37 -29.50
C PRO A 239 12.30 1.25 -30.52
N ASP A 240 11.79 1.38 -31.74
CA ASP A 240 12.44 2.06 -32.85
C ASP A 240 11.64 3.27 -33.37
N GLY A 241 10.43 3.58 -32.86
CA GLY A 241 9.62 4.74 -33.28
C GLY A 241 9.19 4.73 -34.77
N ILE A 242 9.21 3.58 -35.41
CA ILE A 242 9.04 3.47 -36.89
C ILE A 242 7.56 3.45 -37.31
N LEU A 243 6.64 3.18 -36.38
CA LEU A 243 5.22 2.99 -36.75
C LEU A 243 4.43 4.31 -36.86
N GLU A 244 4.92 5.42 -36.39
CA GLU A 244 4.24 6.72 -36.50
C GLU A 244 4.43 7.37 -37.89
N GLN A 245 5.48 7.01 -38.64
CA GLN A 245 5.76 7.60 -39.95
C GLN A 245 4.95 7.00 -41.13
N ARG A 246 4.15 5.96 -40.91
CA ARG A 246 3.37 5.34 -41.99
C ARG A 246 1.93 5.85 -42.14
N ARG A 247 1.45 6.71 -41.25
CA ARG A 247 0.08 7.25 -41.34
C ARG A 247 -0.04 8.59 -42.07
N ASP A 248 1.06 9.23 -42.37
CA ASP A 248 1.06 10.54 -43.03
C ASP A 248 1.37 10.49 -44.52
N VAL A 249 1.29 9.31 -45.16
CA VAL A 249 1.62 9.13 -46.58
C VAL A 249 0.53 8.34 -47.35
N GLU A 250 -0.74 8.34 -46.88
CA GLU A 250 -1.87 7.89 -47.75
C GLU A 250 -2.99 8.92 -47.74
#